data_c57db56c29384eb150cf7992c92b9a8c
#
_entry.id   c57db56c29384eb150cf7992c92b9a8c
#
_cell.length_a   1.000
_cell.length_b   1.000
_cell.length_c   1.000
_cell.angle_alpha   90.00
_cell.angle_beta   90.00
_cell.angle_gamma   90.00
#
_symmetry.space_group_name_H-M   'P 1'
#
loop_
_entity.id
_entity.type
_entity.pdbx_description
1 polymer ?
#
loop_
_entity_poly.entity_id
_entity_poly.type
_entity_poly.pdbx_seq_one_letter_code
_entity_poly.pdbx_strand_id
1 'polypeptide(L)'
;MKRVVVGCCGFPVARGKYYSLFKVVELQNTFYELPSIEWAEGVRREAPGDFEFTVKAWQVITHPHTSPTWKKMKRKPSGSPENYGYLKPSKENISAFEKTLTVSRALGARIVILQTPSSMPDNEETIKNVDSFFENAKSLVKNEVIGWEIRGPLLSRGELYRVLEKHNVVQVVDLFRARNPFKGSMKLLYTRLHGIGPGEVNYSYNYTDEDLEKLYNMLVEEDYVEAYVMFNNVRMLNNALRFREIVVEKGGLEIV
;
A
#
# COMPACT_ATOMS: atom_id res chain seq x y z
N MET A 1 -21.56 11.11 2.49
CA MET A 1 -21.49 9.74 1.93
C MET A 1 -20.04 9.25 2.10
N LYS A 2 -19.81 7.96 2.33
CA LYS A 2 -18.44 7.42 2.41
C LYS A 2 -17.85 7.36 1.00
N ARG A 3 -16.67 7.96 0.79
CA ARG A 3 -15.99 8.00 -0.51
C ARG A 3 -15.19 6.72 -0.74
N VAL A 4 -15.32 6.11 -1.93
CA VAL A 4 -14.63 4.88 -2.31
C VAL A 4 -13.89 5.10 -3.63
N VAL A 5 -12.56 5.00 -3.57
CA VAL A 5 -11.65 5.09 -4.71
C VAL A 5 -11.20 3.68 -5.09
N VAL A 6 -11.54 3.24 -6.31
CA VAL A 6 -11.23 1.88 -6.76
C VAL A 6 -10.12 1.91 -7.80
N GLY A 7 -9.13 1.03 -7.63
CA GLY A 7 -8.02 0.91 -8.57
C GLY A 7 -7.29 -0.43 -8.50
N CYS A 8 -6.14 -0.49 -9.15
CA CYS A 8 -5.31 -1.67 -9.26
C CYS A 8 -3.89 -1.44 -8.70
N CYS A 9 -3.27 -2.51 -8.22
CA CYS A 9 -1.86 -2.53 -7.87
C CYS A 9 -1.00 -2.74 -9.14
N GLY A 10 -0.70 -1.66 -9.83
CA GLY A 10 -0.05 -1.60 -11.14
C GLY A 10 -1.01 -1.36 -12.30
N PHE A 11 -0.46 -1.15 -13.46
CA PHE A 11 -1.22 -0.93 -14.69
C PHE A 11 -1.44 -2.27 -15.43
N PRO A 12 -2.67 -2.85 -15.38
CA PRO A 12 -2.98 -4.09 -16.13
C PRO A 12 -3.15 -3.87 -17.62
N VAL A 13 -3.27 -2.62 -18.06
CA VAL A 13 -3.36 -2.18 -19.46
C VAL A 13 -2.49 -0.94 -19.68
N ALA A 14 -2.37 -0.49 -20.93
CA ALA A 14 -1.65 0.74 -21.26
C ALA A 14 -2.18 1.93 -20.44
N ARG A 15 -1.28 2.80 -19.95
CA ARG A 15 -1.58 3.90 -19.02
C ARG A 15 -2.72 4.79 -19.52
N GLY A 16 -2.69 5.25 -20.76
CA GLY A 16 -3.75 6.09 -21.32
C GLY A 16 -5.14 5.45 -21.24
N LYS A 17 -5.24 4.13 -21.53
CA LYS A 17 -6.50 3.38 -21.34
C LYS A 17 -6.87 3.27 -19.86
N TYR A 18 -5.89 3.04 -18.98
CA TYR A 18 -6.14 2.93 -17.54
C TYR A 18 -6.69 4.24 -16.96
N TYR A 19 -6.14 5.39 -17.35
CA TYR A 19 -6.58 6.71 -16.91
C TYR A 19 -8.03 7.03 -17.31
N SER A 20 -8.55 6.45 -18.40
CA SER A 20 -9.96 6.59 -18.78
C SER A 20 -10.91 5.73 -17.97
N LEU A 21 -10.39 4.68 -17.29
CA LEU A 21 -11.18 3.72 -16.53
C LEU A 21 -11.18 3.99 -15.02
N PHE A 22 -10.08 4.47 -14.46
CA PHE A 22 -9.87 4.64 -13.03
C PHE A 22 -9.28 6.00 -12.69
N LYS A 23 -9.41 6.38 -11.41
CA LYS A 23 -8.85 7.61 -10.85
C LYS A 23 -7.63 7.38 -9.97
N VAL A 24 -7.25 6.13 -9.70
CA VAL A 24 -6.09 5.80 -8.85
C VAL A 24 -5.34 4.57 -9.38
N VAL A 25 -4.03 4.55 -9.16
CA VAL A 25 -3.18 3.37 -9.30
C VAL A 25 -2.15 3.31 -8.17
N GLU A 26 -1.88 2.10 -7.66
CA GLU A 26 -0.73 1.86 -6.79
C GLU A 26 0.47 1.42 -7.62
N LEU A 27 1.54 2.21 -7.64
CA LEU A 27 2.75 1.86 -8.39
C LEU A 27 3.54 0.76 -7.69
N GLN A 28 3.78 -0.35 -8.40
CA GLN A 28 4.50 -1.53 -7.92
C GLN A 28 5.97 -1.58 -8.32
N ASN A 29 6.33 -0.93 -9.43
CA ASN A 29 7.71 -0.88 -9.92
C ASN A 29 8.65 -0.17 -8.94
N THR A 30 8.16 0.83 -8.22
CA THR A 30 8.87 1.56 -7.16
C THR A 30 9.37 0.66 -6.03
N PHE A 31 8.70 -0.48 -5.81
CA PHE A 31 9.11 -1.46 -4.82
C PHE A 31 10.42 -2.15 -5.18
N TYR A 32 10.59 -2.56 -6.42
CA TYR A 32 11.79 -3.29 -6.83
C TYR A 32 13.00 -2.38 -6.99
N GLU A 33 12.81 -1.22 -7.57
CA GLU A 33 13.85 -0.21 -7.76
C GLU A 33 13.18 1.17 -7.84
N LEU A 34 13.73 2.16 -7.13
CA LEU A 34 13.22 3.52 -7.26
C LEU A 34 13.54 4.07 -8.65
N PRO A 35 12.54 4.55 -9.39
CA PRO A 35 12.76 5.23 -10.65
C PRO A 35 13.42 6.60 -10.44
N SER A 36 13.90 7.22 -11.51
CA SER A 36 14.41 8.58 -11.45
C SER A 36 13.29 9.60 -11.23
N ILE A 37 13.66 10.78 -10.75
CA ILE A 37 12.72 11.89 -10.54
C ILE A 37 12.09 12.32 -11.88
N GLU A 38 12.90 12.40 -12.94
CA GLU A 38 12.44 12.76 -14.28
C GLU A 38 11.39 11.78 -14.82
N TRP A 39 11.59 10.46 -14.55
CA TRP A 39 10.58 9.46 -14.87
C TRP A 39 9.28 9.70 -14.10
N ALA A 40 9.38 9.97 -12.80
CA ALA A 40 8.22 10.20 -11.94
C ALA A 40 7.42 11.44 -12.37
N GLU A 41 8.10 12.54 -12.66
CA GLU A 41 7.50 13.76 -13.21
C GLU A 41 6.88 13.51 -14.59
N GLY A 42 7.53 12.72 -15.43
CA GLY A 42 7.00 12.33 -16.75
C GLY A 42 5.68 11.57 -16.62
N VAL A 43 5.62 10.59 -15.73
CA VAL A 43 4.39 9.84 -15.42
C VAL A 43 3.29 10.74 -14.87
N ARG A 44 3.64 11.70 -13.98
CA ARG A 44 2.67 12.66 -13.45
C ARG A 44 2.11 13.57 -14.55
N ARG A 45 2.94 14.08 -15.45
CA ARG A 45 2.50 14.92 -16.58
C ARG A 45 1.61 14.18 -17.57
N GLU A 46 1.83 12.87 -17.76
CA GLU A 46 1.02 12.03 -18.64
C GLU A 46 -0.39 11.77 -18.09
N ALA A 47 -0.55 11.73 -16.78
CA ALA A 47 -1.81 11.44 -16.12
C ALA A 47 -2.72 12.68 -16.04
N PRO A 48 -4.06 12.50 -16.04
CA PRO A 48 -5.01 13.57 -15.77
C PRO A 48 -4.72 14.28 -14.43
N GLY A 49 -5.08 15.57 -14.33
CA GLY A 49 -4.80 16.36 -13.15
C GLY A 49 -5.46 15.84 -11.86
N ASP A 50 -6.62 15.21 -12.00
CA ASP A 50 -7.40 14.59 -10.92
C ASP A 50 -7.05 13.12 -10.66
N PHE A 51 -6.07 12.56 -11.39
CA PHE A 51 -5.64 11.18 -11.20
C PHE A 51 -4.68 11.06 -10.01
N GLU A 52 -4.93 10.09 -9.15
CA GLU A 52 -4.16 9.84 -7.93
C GLU A 52 -3.14 8.71 -8.12
N PHE A 53 -1.94 8.91 -7.58
CA PHE A 53 -0.94 7.86 -7.43
C PHE A 53 -0.81 7.49 -5.96
N THR A 54 -0.69 6.20 -5.69
CA THR A 54 -0.14 5.68 -4.46
C THR A 54 1.13 4.89 -4.78
N VAL A 55 2.07 4.83 -3.85
CA VAL A 55 3.41 4.28 -4.10
C VAL A 55 3.69 3.16 -3.13
N LYS A 56 4.01 1.97 -3.66
CA LYS A 56 4.63 0.93 -2.84
C LYS A 56 6.09 1.29 -2.62
N ALA A 57 6.48 1.46 -1.34
CA ALA A 57 7.81 1.89 -0.95
C ALA A 57 8.91 0.91 -1.41
N TRP A 58 10.11 1.43 -1.57
CA TRP A 58 11.26 0.64 -2.00
C TRP A 58 11.53 -0.52 -1.04
N GLN A 59 11.66 -1.73 -1.60
CA GLN A 59 11.76 -2.99 -0.86
C GLN A 59 12.87 -3.02 0.21
N VAL A 60 13.95 -2.27 0.01
CA VAL A 60 15.08 -2.28 0.94
C VAL A 60 14.73 -1.77 2.34
N ILE A 61 13.63 -1.00 2.47
CA ILE A 61 13.14 -0.50 3.75
C ILE A 61 12.46 -1.62 4.55
N THR A 62 11.75 -2.49 3.86
CA THR A 62 10.84 -3.48 4.46
C THR A 62 11.36 -4.91 4.39
N HIS A 63 12.10 -5.27 3.34
CA HIS A 63 12.60 -6.62 3.09
C HIS A 63 14.11 -6.70 3.37
N PRO A 64 14.58 -7.71 4.12
CA PRO A 64 15.99 -7.90 4.38
C PRO A 64 16.76 -8.25 3.10
N HIS A 65 18.06 -8.02 3.09
CA HIS A 65 18.92 -8.30 1.93
C HIS A 65 18.92 -9.78 1.49
N THR A 66 18.53 -10.69 2.38
CA THR A 66 18.36 -12.11 2.09
C THR A 66 17.06 -12.43 1.35
N SER A 67 16.14 -11.46 1.22
CA SER A 67 14.88 -11.66 0.50
C SER A 67 15.13 -11.94 -0.99
N PRO A 68 14.43 -12.92 -1.59
CA PRO A 68 14.53 -13.23 -3.02
C PRO A 68 14.23 -12.02 -3.93
N THR A 69 13.44 -11.07 -3.44
CA THR A 69 13.06 -9.87 -4.20
C THR A 69 14.26 -8.95 -4.46
N TRP A 70 15.29 -8.97 -3.62
CA TRP A 70 16.51 -8.20 -3.81
C TRP A 70 17.27 -8.58 -5.09
N LYS A 71 17.11 -9.82 -5.57
CA LYS A 71 17.70 -10.26 -6.85
C LYS A 71 17.12 -9.54 -8.05
N LYS A 72 15.95 -8.91 -7.92
CA LYS A 72 15.28 -8.16 -9.00
C LYS A 72 15.76 -6.71 -9.10
N MET A 73 16.57 -6.23 -8.14
CA MET A 73 17.16 -4.89 -8.24
C MET A 73 18.33 -4.89 -9.21
N LYS A 74 18.36 -3.90 -10.09
CA LYS A 74 19.49 -3.65 -11.01
C LYS A 74 20.62 -2.92 -10.28
N ARG A 75 20.27 -2.01 -9.35
CA ARG A 75 21.22 -1.23 -8.56
C ARG A 75 21.02 -1.51 -7.08
N LYS A 76 22.07 -2.00 -6.44
CA LYS A 76 22.03 -2.21 -4.99
C LYS A 76 22.12 -0.86 -4.26
N PRO A 77 21.45 -0.73 -3.09
CA PRO A 77 21.61 0.45 -2.27
C PRO A 77 23.03 0.57 -1.71
N SER A 78 23.42 1.78 -1.34
CA SER A 78 24.72 2.06 -0.71
C SER A 78 24.69 1.68 0.77
N GLY A 79 25.85 1.37 1.33
CA GLY A 79 26.00 1.00 2.75
C GLY A 79 25.93 -0.50 2.99
N SER A 80 25.83 -0.88 4.25
CA SER A 80 25.82 -2.29 4.67
C SER A 80 24.45 -2.94 4.45
N PRO A 81 24.37 -4.07 3.68
CA PRO A 81 23.08 -4.72 3.39
C PRO A 81 22.31 -5.14 4.64
N GLU A 82 23.01 -5.48 5.73
CA GLU A 82 22.41 -5.90 7.01
C GLU A 82 21.63 -4.79 7.71
N ASN A 83 21.90 -3.53 7.38
CA ASN A 83 21.25 -2.36 7.96
C ASN A 83 19.87 -2.09 7.31
N TYR A 84 19.53 -2.80 6.22
CA TYR A 84 18.27 -2.68 5.53
C TYR A 84 17.21 -3.69 6.01
N GLY A 85 15.97 -3.42 5.67
CA GLY A 85 14.83 -4.30 5.88
C GLY A 85 14.19 -4.16 7.27
N TYR A 86 13.02 -4.75 7.39
CA TYR A 86 12.24 -4.89 8.63
C TYR A 86 11.99 -3.57 9.37
N LEU A 87 11.94 -2.44 8.65
CA LEU A 87 11.78 -1.11 9.24
C LEU A 87 12.80 -0.84 10.37
N LYS A 88 14.05 -1.30 10.19
CA LYS A 88 15.12 -0.98 11.15
C LYS A 88 15.34 0.54 11.20
N PRO A 89 15.62 1.11 12.38
CA PRO A 89 15.87 2.55 12.54
C PRO A 89 17.28 2.98 12.11
N SER A 90 17.86 2.29 11.11
CA SER A 90 19.20 2.55 10.58
C SER A 90 19.22 3.78 9.68
N LYS A 91 20.39 4.40 9.55
CA LYS A 91 20.60 5.54 8.63
C LYS A 91 20.29 5.14 7.18
N GLU A 92 20.64 3.92 6.80
CA GLU A 92 20.38 3.37 5.46
C GLU A 92 18.88 3.27 5.16
N ASN A 93 18.11 2.70 6.09
CA ASN A 93 16.64 2.61 5.92
C ASN A 93 15.98 3.99 5.90
N ILE A 94 16.39 4.90 6.78
CA ILE A 94 15.86 6.28 6.80
C ILE A 94 16.21 7.00 5.50
N SER A 95 17.45 6.88 4.99
CA SER A 95 17.82 7.45 3.68
C SER A 95 17.03 6.83 2.52
N ALA A 96 16.78 5.51 2.55
CA ALA A 96 15.95 4.85 1.53
C ALA A 96 14.49 5.32 1.58
N PHE A 97 13.97 5.57 2.77
CA PHE A 97 12.63 6.12 2.95
C PHE A 97 12.55 7.57 2.43
N GLU A 98 13.52 8.41 2.73
CA GLU A 98 13.61 9.77 2.19
C GLU A 98 13.62 9.80 0.66
N LYS A 99 14.42 8.93 0.03
CA LYS A 99 14.44 8.77 -1.44
C LYS A 99 13.08 8.32 -1.97
N THR A 100 12.40 7.41 -1.27
CA THR A 100 11.04 6.97 -1.64
C THR A 100 10.06 8.13 -1.60
N LEU A 101 10.09 8.95 -0.54
CA LEU A 101 9.25 10.15 -0.42
C LEU A 101 9.55 11.17 -1.52
N THR A 102 10.82 11.33 -1.90
CA THR A 102 11.21 12.24 -2.98
C THR A 102 10.59 11.82 -4.32
N VAL A 103 10.64 10.53 -4.67
CA VAL A 103 9.99 9.98 -5.87
C VAL A 103 8.46 10.09 -5.76
N SER A 104 7.90 9.82 -4.59
CA SER A 104 6.47 9.95 -4.30
C SER A 104 5.97 11.37 -4.55
N ARG A 105 6.71 12.39 -4.12
CA ARG A 105 6.40 13.81 -4.35
C ARG A 105 6.46 14.20 -5.81
N ALA A 106 7.45 13.71 -6.54
CA ALA A 106 7.57 13.95 -7.98
C ALA A 106 6.39 13.35 -8.78
N LEU A 107 5.81 12.25 -8.28
CA LEU A 107 4.57 11.66 -8.79
C LEU A 107 3.31 12.41 -8.35
N GLY A 108 3.40 13.30 -7.36
CA GLY A 108 2.23 13.86 -6.70
C GLY A 108 1.45 12.80 -5.90
N ALA A 109 2.11 11.73 -5.44
CA ALA A 109 1.44 10.66 -4.73
C ALA A 109 1.17 11.05 -3.27
N ARG A 110 -0.08 10.84 -2.84
CA ARG A 110 -0.55 11.16 -1.51
C ARG A 110 -0.23 10.07 -0.47
N ILE A 111 -0.19 8.81 -0.91
CA ILE A 111 -0.09 7.65 -0.01
C ILE A 111 1.14 6.81 -0.37
N VAL A 112 1.94 6.48 0.65
CA VAL A 112 3.10 5.60 0.54
C VAL A 112 2.89 4.34 1.39
N ILE A 113 2.93 3.17 0.73
CA ILE A 113 2.65 1.88 1.36
C ILE A 113 3.95 1.16 1.68
N LEU A 114 4.21 0.95 2.95
CA LEU A 114 5.24 0.05 3.46
C LEU A 114 4.62 -1.34 3.60
N GLN A 115 5.14 -2.35 2.91
CA GLN A 115 4.69 -3.73 3.06
C GLN A 115 5.83 -4.57 3.57
N THR A 116 5.71 -5.13 4.77
CA THR A 116 6.71 -6.03 5.35
C THR A 116 6.41 -7.48 4.98
N PRO A 117 7.46 -8.33 4.82
CA PRO A 117 7.27 -9.74 4.53
C PRO A 117 6.82 -10.51 5.78
N SER A 118 6.18 -11.67 5.58
CA SER A 118 5.77 -12.57 6.66
C SER A 118 6.95 -13.15 7.46
N SER A 119 8.17 -13.08 6.92
CA SER A 119 9.40 -13.45 7.61
C SER A 119 9.92 -12.39 8.59
N MET A 120 9.21 -11.26 8.74
CA MET A 120 9.58 -10.25 9.74
C MET A 120 9.48 -10.86 11.15
N PRO A 121 10.56 -10.80 11.97
CA PRO A 121 10.57 -11.44 13.29
C PRO A 121 9.44 -10.93 14.20
N ASP A 122 8.78 -11.86 14.88
CA ASP A 122 7.74 -11.56 15.88
C ASP A 122 8.36 -11.53 17.27
N ASN A 123 8.95 -10.40 17.65
CA ASN A 123 9.54 -10.19 18.95
C ASN A 123 9.51 -8.71 19.36
N GLU A 124 9.82 -8.44 20.63
CA GLU A 124 9.82 -7.07 21.18
C GLU A 124 10.86 -6.15 20.54
N GLU A 125 12.00 -6.68 20.12
CA GLU A 125 13.03 -5.90 19.44
C GLU A 125 12.50 -5.35 18.12
N THR A 126 11.77 -6.16 17.36
CA THR A 126 11.12 -5.73 16.13
C THR A 126 10.13 -4.58 16.38
N ILE A 127 9.30 -4.68 17.43
CA ILE A 127 8.36 -3.60 17.77
C ILE A 127 9.09 -2.31 18.14
N LYS A 128 10.15 -2.39 18.95
CA LYS A 128 11.02 -1.24 19.31
C LYS A 128 11.68 -0.62 18.07
N ASN A 129 12.16 -1.46 17.16
CA ASN A 129 12.79 -0.99 15.93
C ASN A 129 11.79 -0.27 15.02
N VAL A 130 10.58 -0.78 14.87
CA VAL A 130 9.53 -0.14 14.09
C VAL A 130 9.10 1.19 14.71
N ASP A 131 8.90 1.23 16.02
CA ASP A 131 8.57 2.48 16.74
C ASP A 131 9.66 3.54 16.52
N SER A 132 10.93 3.15 16.67
CA SER A 132 12.08 4.02 16.45
C SER A 132 12.24 4.44 14.98
N PHE A 133 11.92 3.54 14.03
CA PHE A 133 11.94 3.89 12.61
C PHE A 133 10.94 5.01 12.29
N PHE A 134 9.70 4.87 12.73
CA PHE A 134 8.69 5.90 12.48
C PHE A 134 9.00 7.20 13.21
N GLU A 135 9.56 7.15 14.41
CA GLU A 135 10.01 8.37 15.12
C GLU A 135 11.10 9.10 14.34
N ASN A 136 12.13 8.37 13.88
CA ASN A 136 13.23 8.95 13.10
C ASN A 136 12.79 9.44 11.72
N ALA A 137 11.77 8.81 11.13
CA ALA A 137 11.24 9.18 9.83
C ALA A 137 10.22 10.33 9.87
N LYS A 138 9.72 10.68 11.05
CA LYS A 138 8.61 11.64 11.23
C LYS A 138 8.87 12.99 10.57
N SER A 139 10.08 13.54 10.70
CA SER A 139 10.44 14.84 10.11
C SER A 139 10.54 14.83 8.58
N LEU A 140 10.64 13.65 7.98
CA LEU A 140 10.71 13.48 6.52
C LEU A 140 9.32 13.51 5.88
N VAL A 141 8.28 13.09 6.61
CA VAL A 141 6.89 13.07 6.15
C VAL A 141 6.32 14.49 6.22
N LYS A 142 5.74 14.97 5.13
CA LYS A 142 5.12 16.32 5.04
C LYS A 142 3.60 16.19 4.99
N ASN A 143 3.08 15.88 3.82
CA ASN A 143 1.64 15.75 3.55
C ASN A 143 1.24 14.33 3.14
N GLU A 144 2.21 13.42 3.09
CA GLU A 144 1.97 12.04 2.70
C GLU A 144 1.28 11.28 3.84
N VAL A 145 0.35 10.40 3.49
CA VAL A 145 -0.18 9.37 4.38
C VAL A 145 0.73 8.15 4.28
N ILE A 146 1.19 7.66 5.40
CA ILE A 146 1.98 6.43 5.45
C ILE A 146 1.05 5.28 5.81
N GLY A 147 0.99 4.27 4.94
CA GLY A 147 0.30 3.02 5.20
C GLY A 147 1.30 1.89 5.45
N TRP A 148 0.98 0.99 6.37
CA TRP A 148 1.79 -0.19 6.63
C TRP A 148 0.96 -1.47 6.51
N GLU A 149 1.30 -2.32 5.53
CA GLU A 149 0.77 -3.68 5.39
C GLU A 149 1.67 -4.63 6.16
N ILE A 150 1.18 -5.08 7.30
CA ILE A 150 1.86 -6.02 8.19
C ILE A 150 1.48 -7.42 7.76
N ARG A 151 2.47 -8.27 7.50
CA ARG A 151 2.27 -9.68 7.15
C ARG A 151 2.87 -10.62 8.19
N GLY A 152 2.34 -11.84 8.24
CA GLY A 152 2.82 -12.89 9.13
C GLY A 152 2.40 -12.73 10.58
N PRO A 153 3.08 -13.45 11.51
CA PRO A 153 2.70 -13.53 12.92
C PRO A 153 2.67 -12.19 13.64
N LEU A 154 3.51 -11.24 13.22
CA LEU A 154 3.60 -9.91 13.80
C LEU A 154 2.24 -9.16 13.79
N LEU A 155 1.37 -9.45 12.81
CA LEU A 155 0.04 -8.84 12.70
C LEU A 155 -0.84 -9.07 13.94
N SER A 156 -0.63 -10.17 14.67
CA SER A 156 -1.40 -10.50 15.88
C SER A 156 -0.97 -9.76 17.15
N ARG A 157 0.14 -8.99 17.10
CA ARG A 157 0.69 -8.27 18.25
C ARG A 157 -0.10 -7.00 18.53
N GLY A 158 -0.81 -6.98 19.64
CA GLY A 158 -1.61 -5.81 20.07
C GLY A 158 -0.81 -4.53 20.28
N GLU A 159 0.49 -4.65 20.61
CA GLU A 159 1.41 -3.53 20.80
C GLU A 159 1.61 -2.71 19.52
N LEU A 160 1.50 -3.34 18.34
CA LEU A 160 1.61 -2.64 17.07
C LEU A 160 0.51 -1.60 16.85
N TYR A 161 -0.68 -1.86 17.40
CA TYR A 161 -1.76 -0.89 17.31
C TYR A 161 -1.37 0.45 17.96
N ARG A 162 -0.66 0.40 19.10
CA ARG A 162 -0.15 1.60 19.77
C ARG A 162 0.92 2.33 18.94
N VAL A 163 1.75 1.58 18.21
CA VAL A 163 2.75 2.16 17.30
C VAL A 163 2.06 2.86 16.13
N LEU A 164 1.06 2.21 15.52
CA LEU A 164 0.27 2.81 14.42
C LEU A 164 -0.41 4.10 14.89
N GLU A 165 -1.03 4.08 16.06
CA GLU A 165 -1.71 5.23 16.66
C GLU A 165 -0.73 6.37 16.98
N LYS A 166 0.38 6.07 17.67
CA LYS A 166 1.41 7.04 18.05
C LYS A 166 1.97 7.80 16.85
N HIS A 167 2.18 7.10 15.74
CA HIS A 167 2.78 7.67 14.53
C HIS A 167 1.77 8.02 13.44
N ASN A 168 0.48 7.83 13.71
CA ASN A 168 -0.60 8.05 12.74
C ASN A 168 -0.39 7.29 11.41
N VAL A 169 0.10 6.05 11.49
CA VAL A 169 0.35 5.18 10.34
C VAL A 169 -0.89 4.34 10.06
N VAL A 170 -1.46 4.45 8.88
CA VAL A 170 -2.67 3.71 8.47
C VAL A 170 -2.34 2.22 8.33
N GLN A 171 -3.13 1.36 8.95
CA GLN A 171 -3.01 -0.09 8.76
C GLN A 171 -3.62 -0.49 7.42
N VAL A 172 -2.77 -0.98 6.52
CA VAL A 172 -3.20 -1.53 5.23
C VAL A 172 -3.54 -3.00 5.40
N VAL A 173 -4.72 -3.40 4.97
CA VAL A 173 -5.23 -4.77 5.14
C VAL A 173 -5.83 -5.31 3.84
N ASP A 174 -6.00 -6.62 3.78
CA ASP A 174 -6.99 -7.26 2.92
C ASP A 174 -8.26 -7.48 3.74
N LEU A 175 -9.37 -6.81 3.40
CA LEU A 175 -10.63 -6.85 4.15
C LEU A 175 -11.24 -8.26 4.25
N PHE A 176 -10.89 -9.16 3.34
CA PHE A 176 -11.28 -10.58 3.47
C PHE A 176 -10.52 -11.33 4.56
N ARG A 177 -9.44 -10.73 5.11
CA ARG A 177 -8.54 -11.34 6.09
C ARG A 177 -8.51 -10.64 7.44
N ALA A 178 -8.69 -9.32 7.45
CA ALA A 178 -8.65 -8.52 8.68
C ALA A 178 -9.71 -7.42 8.63
N ARG A 179 -10.37 -7.19 9.76
CA ARG A 179 -11.43 -6.20 9.94
C ARG A 179 -10.99 -5.11 10.93
N ASN A 180 -11.68 -3.98 10.89
CA ASN A 180 -11.46 -2.85 11.80
C ASN A 180 -9.99 -2.38 11.86
N PRO A 181 -9.31 -2.15 10.71
CA PRO A 181 -7.94 -1.68 10.71
C PRO A 181 -7.84 -0.27 11.33
N PHE A 182 -6.65 0.07 11.82
CA PHE A 182 -6.38 1.45 12.23
C PHE A 182 -6.31 2.36 11.00
N LYS A 183 -7.14 3.41 10.97
CA LYS A 183 -7.37 4.28 9.80
C LYS A 183 -6.72 5.65 9.92
N GLY A 184 -5.95 5.87 10.99
CA GLY A 184 -5.34 7.17 11.27
C GLY A 184 -6.35 8.27 11.58
N SER A 185 -5.84 9.47 11.82
CA SER A 185 -6.64 10.66 12.13
C SER A 185 -7.58 11.09 10.98
N MET A 186 -7.22 10.75 9.74
CA MET A 186 -8.03 11.05 8.55
C MET A 186 -9.15 10.05 8.30
N LYS A 187 -9.28 9.00 9.11
CA LYS A 187 -10.22 7.88 8.89
C LYS A 187 -10.12 7.30 7.47
N LEU A 188 -8.89 7.10 7.00
CA LEU A 188 -8.59 6.53 5.69
C LEU A 188 -8.51 5.01 5.79
N LEU A 189 -9.35 4.31 5.06
CA LEU A 189 -9.28 2.86 4.88
C LEU A 189 -8.46 2.55 3.61
N TYR A 190 -7.44 1.69 3.73
CA TYR A 190 -6.69 1.22 2.58
C TYR A 190 -6.71 -0.31 2.55
N THR A 191 -7.38 -0.88 1.55
CA THR A 191 -7.45 -2.33 1.39
C THR A 191 -6.78 -2.78 0.10
N ARG A 192 -5.94 -3.83 0.20
CA ARG A 192 -5.25 -4.47 -0.92
C ARG A 192 -5.75 -5.91 -1.05
N LEU A 193 -6.45 -6.19 -2.14
CA LEU A 193 -7.16 -7.45 -2.36
C LEU A 193 -6.26 -8.44 -3.10
N HIS A 194 -5.70 -9.41 -2.37
CA HIS A 194 -4.71 -10.37 -2.87
C HIS A 194 -5.31 -11.72 -3.29
N GLY A 195 -6.64 -11.81 -3.38
CA GLY A 195 -7.37 -13.05 -3.66
C GLY A 195 -7.68 -13.87 -2.40
N ILE A 196 -8.78 -14.60 -2.46
CA ILE A 196 -9.27 -15.46 -1.37
C ILE A 196 -8.62 -16.83 -1.48
N GLY A 197 -8.22 -17.42 -0.35
CA GLY A 197 -7.59 -18.74 -0.28
C GLY A 197 -6.90 -19.00 1.05
N PRO A 198 -6.29 -20.17 1.25
CA PRO A 198 -5.70 -20.58 2.53
C PRO A 198 -4.39 -19.84 2.88
N GLY A 199 -3.67 -19.33 1.90
CA GLY A 199 -2.42 -18.58 2.11
C GLY A 199 -2.65 -17.07 2.28
N GLU A 200 -1.60 -16.31 2.60
CA GLU A 200 -1.67 -14.84 2.70
C GLU A 200 -2.06 -14.16 1.39
N VAL A 201 -1.74 -14.77 0.28
CA VAL A 201 -2.04 -14.25 -1.07
C VAL A 201 -2.47 -15.39 -2.01
N ASN A 202 -3.38 -15.07 -2.91
CA ASN A 202 -3.80 -15.94 -4.02
C ASN A 202 -4.00 -15.09 -5.27
N TYR A 203 -2.91 -14.67 -5.88
CA TYR A 203 -2.97 -13.76 -7.03
C TYR A 203 -3.72 -14.32 -8.25
N SER A 204 -3.88 -15.66 -8.36
CA SER A 204 -4.65 -16.29 -9.43
C SER A 204 -6.17 -16.25 -9.21
N TYR A 205 -6.62 -15.87 -8.00
CA TYR A 205 -8.03 -15.83 -7.65
C TYR A 205 -8.79 -14.82 -8.53
N ASN A 206 -9.99 -15.22 -8.97
CA ASN A 206 -10.92 -14.35 -9.67
C ASN A 206 -12.13 -14.11 -8.77
N TYR A 207 -12.31 -12.88 -8.30
CA TYR A 207 -13.43 -12.53 -7.44
C TYR A 207 -14.76 -12.72 -8.17
N THR A 208 -15.69 -13.45 -7.55
CA THR A 208 -17.06 -13.62 -8.02
C THR A 208 -17.93 -12.41 -7.65
N ASP A 209 -19.10 -12.29 -8.25
CA ASP A 209 -20.06 -11.24 -7.87
C ASP A 209 -20.44 -11.34 -6.38
N GLU A 210 -20.59 -12.56 -5.84
CA GLU A 210 -20.86 -12.80 -4.42
C GLU A 210 -19.72 -12.26 -3.52
N ASP A 211 -18.46 -12.49 -3.91
CA ASP A 211 -17.31 -11.92 -3.18
C ASP A 211 -17.33 -10.40 -3.21
N LEU A 212 -17.60 -9.81 -4.39
CA LEU A 212 -17.62 -8.37 -4.56
C LEU A 212 -18.79 -7.71 -3.82
N GLU A 213 -19.95 -8.37 -3.75
CA GLU A 213 -21.08 -7.93 -2.90
C GLU A 213 -20.74 -8.02 -1.42
N LYS A 214 -20.03 -9.07 -0.99
CA LYS A 214 -19.52 -9.17 0.39
C LYS A 214 -18.53 -8.06 0.69
N LEU A 215 -17.63 -7.73 -0.22
CA LEU A 215 -16.72 -6.58 -0.08
C LEU A 215 -17.49 -5.26 0.07
N TYR A 216 -18.54 -5.04 -0.76
CA TYR A 216 -19.41 -3.89 -0.63
C TYR A 216 -20.01 -3.79 0.78
N ASN A 217 -20.59 -4.89 1.29
CA ASN A 217 -21.19 -4.91 2.63
C ASN A 217 -20.15 -4.60 3.73
N MET A 218 -18.93 -5.17 3.59
CA MET A 218 -17.83 -4.85 4.51
C MET A 218 -17.51 -3.36 4.51
N LEU A 219 -17.46 -2.71 3.34
CA LEU A 219 -17.22 -1.28 3.24
C LEU A 219 -18.35 -0.43 3.82
N VAL A 220 -19.60 -0.87 3.68
CA VAL A 220 -20.74 -0.19 4.31
C VAL A 220 -20.65 -0.24 5.84
N GLU A 221 -20.22 -1.37 6.41
CA GLU A 221 -20.10 -1.57 7.86
C GLU A 221 -18.91 -0.83 8.49
N GLU A 222 -17.77 -0.72 7.78
CA GLU A 222 -16.54 -0.09 8.31
C GLU A 222 -16.71 1.42 8.54
N ASP A 223 -16.14 1.95 9.62
CA ASP A 223 -16.10 3.41 9.88
C ASP A 223 -14.90 4.05 9.18
N TYR A 224 -15.15 4.82 8.12
CA TYR A 224 -14.15 5.60 7.39
C TYR A 224 -14.80 6.81 6.71
N VAL A 225 -13.96 7.76 6.33
CA VAL A 225 -14.34 8.90 5.46
C VAL A 225 -14.04 8.57 4.01
N GLU A 226 -12.85 8.03 3.75
CA GLU A 226 -12.36 7.69 2.41
C GLU A 226 -11.74 6.27 2.41
N ALA A 227 -12.06 5.46 1.42
CA ALA A 227 -11.51 4.12 1.24
C ALA A 227 -10.82 3.97 -0.11
N TYR A 228 -9.61 3.41 -0.11
CA TYR A 228 -8.91 2.94 -1.31
C TYR A 228 -9.07 1.42 -1.40
N VAL A 229 -9.68 0.95 -2.48
CA VAL A 229 -9.91 -0.47 -2.77
C VAL A 229 -9.02 -0.88 -3.93
N MET A 230 -7.87 -1.48 -3.61
CA MET A 230 -6.81 -1.77 -4.57
C MET A 230 -6.76 -3.26 -4.90
N PHE A 231 -7.21 -3.62 -6.09
CA PHE A 231 -7.15 -5.00 -6.56
C PHE A 231 -5.71 -5.38 -6.94
N ASN A 232 -5.24 -6.50 -6.41
CA ASN A 232 -3.87 -7.00 -6.58
C ASN A 232 -3.86 -8.49 -6.95
N ASN A 233 -4.57 -8.84 -8.01
CA ASN A 233 -4.64 -10.20 -8.54
C ASN A 233 -4.52 -10.18 -10.08
N VAL A 234 -4.38 -11.34 -10.71
CA VAL A 234 -4.21 -11.45 -12.18
C VAL A 234 -5.41 -10.87 -12.94
N ARG A 235 -6.61 -10.94 -12.36
CA ARG A 235 -7.86 -10.41 -12.94
C ARG A 235 -8.24 -9.02 -12.44
N MET A 236 -7.30 -8.28 -11.85
CA MET A 236 -7.56 -7.00 -11.16
C MET A 236 -8.35 -5.98 -12.00
N LEU A 237 -8.12 -5.89 -13.31
CA LEU A 237 -8.87 -4.99 -14.17
C LEU A 237 -10.37 -5.29 -14.15
N ASN A 238 -10.73 -6.54 -14.46
CA ASN A 238 -12.12 -6.94 -14.57
C ASN A 238 -12.81 -6.92 -13.21
N ASN A 239 -12.12 -7.37 -12.16
CA ASN A 239 -12.68 -7.36 -10.81
C ASN A 239 -12.90 -5.93 -10.29
N ALA A 240 -11.98 -5.00 -10.55
CA ALA A 240 -12.14 -3.60 -10.16
C ALA A 240 -13.30 -2.92 -10.91
N LEU A 241 -13.44 -3.16 -12.21
CA LEU A 241 -14.55 -2.63 -13.01
C LEU A 241 -15.88 -3.19 -12.52
N ARG A 242 -15.98 -4.52 -12.33
CA ARG A 242 -17.21 -5.16 -11.84
C ARG A 242 -17.58 -4.67 -10.44
N PHE A 243 -16.61 -4.49 -9.57
CA PHE A 243 -16.87 -3.93 -8.22
C PHE A 243 -17.43 -2.51 -8.28
N ARG A 244 -16.93 -1.65 -9.17
CA ARG A 244 -17.49 -0.31 -9.37
C ARG A 244 -18.95 -0.36 -9.82
N GLU A 245 -19.30 -1.25 -10.75
CA GLU A 245 -20.69 -1.47 -11.19
C GLU A 245 -21.58 -1.84 -10.00
N ILE A 246 -21.18 -2.81 -9.19
CA ILE A 246 -21.92 -3.25 -7.99
C ILE A 246 -22.13 -2.09 -7.01
N VAL A 247 -21.10 -1.26 -6.76
CA VAL A 247 -21.25 -0.09 -5.88
C VAL A 247 -22.27 0.91 -6.44
N VAL A 248 -22.27 1.15 -7.76
CA VAL A 248 -23.25 2.04 -8.42
C VAL A 248 -24.65 1.45 -8.35
N GLU A 249 -24.81 0.15 -8.64
CA GLU A 249 -26.08 -0.56 -8.59
C GLU A 249 -26.72 -0.54 -7.19
N LYS A 250 -25.92 -0.76 -6.15
CA LYS A 250 -26.40 -0.80 -4.76
C LYS A 250 -26.58 0.60 -4.13
N GLY A 251 -25.84 1.59 -4.59
CA GLY A 251 -25.85 2.95 -4.02
C GLY A 251 -25.20 3.02 -2.62
N GLY A 252 -25.45 4.09 -1.87
CA GLY A 252 -25.01 4.25 -0.47
C GLY A 252 -23.52 4.62 -0.26
N LEU A 253 -22.65 4.37 -1.25
CA LEU A 253 -21.26 4.77 -1.29
C LEU A 253 -21.02 5.72 -2.48
N GLU A 254 -20.12 6.69 -2.30
CA GLU A 254 -19.70 7.58 -3.37
C GLU A 254 -18.49 6.97 -4.08
N ILE A 255 -18.69 6.51 -5.32
CA ILE A 255 -17.62 5.94 -6.14
C ILE A 255 -16.86 7.05 -6.90
N VAL A 256 -15.52 6.95 -6.93
CA VAL A 256 -14.62 7.90 -7.61
C VAL A 256 -13.81 7.19 -8.69
#